data_a31c526a503446ba320c8876bcb6f313
#
_entry.id   a31c526a503446ba320c8876bcb6f313
#
_cell.length_a   1.000
_cell.length_b   1.000
_cell.length_c   1.000
_cell.angle_alpha   90.00
_cell.angle_beta   90.00
_cell.angle_gamma   90.00
#
_symmetry.space_group_name_H-M   'P 1'
#
loop_
_entity.id
_entity.type
_entity.pdbx_description
1 polymer ?
#
loop_
_entity_poly.entity_id
_entity_poly.type
_entity_poly.pdbx_seq_one_letter_code
_entity_poly.pdbx_strand_id
1 'polypeptide(L)'
;MKTFFRFGRFGAGILGVALISHAVAQEPGAPSAGTPLKSFEQKITTKVLPNGLTIIICERPEAPVFSYNTFIDAGDVNDPSGDSGLAHMFEHLAFKGTTQIGTKDWPDEKKALEKVEAAEQAYEAEYLKPVGRDEAKLKQLQTEFQQAQSDAQQYVVPNQFTEVAERNGAHDLNASTGLDETMYFWSMPENRLELWAWLESSRLSDVVPREFYKERNVVMEERRMRTDSNPFGRLLEQFAATAYVAHPYGRSGVGWPSELNQITATEAMDFHRKYYVGSNIVIAVVGDVKASEAMPLLEKYFSPVPGGPKPEDMTTVEPRQFALKTVSIHEQSQPLYLEGYHRPSYRDPDDAVYDAISDILSNGRVSRLYRSLVRDQQIAAEAEGVSGYPGQKYPGLFAFFAVPLPGHTPAEMRDAIHKEIDKLKTADVSDEELQMYKTRTRADLLRSLNDNQGLANALAEYQTRYGDWRELFLQLERVDKVTKADIRRVSNKVFVESNCTQAWIDNAPPPSQGHAAPEKKGDAK
;
A
#
# COMPACT_ATOMS: atom_id res chain seq x y z
N MET A 1 -14.53 1.55 11.56
CA MET A 1 -13.31 1.93 12.29
C MET A 1 -12.27 0.80 12.42
N LYS A 2 -12.59 -0.45 12.07
CA LYS A 2 -11.63 -1.59 12.12
C LYS A 2 -10.85 -1.84 10.82
N THR A 3 -11.03 -1.03 9.79
CA THR A 3 -10.53 -1.31 8.43
C THR A 3 -9.33 -0.46 8.01
N PHE A 4 -8.93 0.55 8.79
CA PHE A 4 -7.93 1.54 8.35
C PHE A 4 -6.46 1.25 8.70
N PHE A 5 -6.16 0.26 9.55
CA PHE A 5 -4.78 -0.07 9.94
C PHE A 5 -4.28 -1.43 9.44
N ARG A 6 -4.85 -1.95 8.36
CA ARG A 6 -4.34 -3.16 7.70
C ARG A 6 -3.46 -2.84 6.48
N PHE A 7 -2.50 -1.94 6.63
CA PHE A 7 -1.40 -1.83 5.69
C PHE A 7 -0.26 -2.73 6.17
N GLY A 8 -0.09 -3.86 5.50
CA GLY A 8 1.13 -4.63 5.54
C GLY A 8 1.24 -5.80 6.52
N ARG A 9 0.14 -6.45 6.93
CA ARG A 9 0.20 -7.86 7.38
C ARG A 9 -1.14 -8.56 7.12
N PHE A 10 -1.16 -9.54 6.24
CA PHE A 10 -2.26 -10.48 6.10
C PHE A 10 -2.47 -11.23 7.40
N GLY A 11 -3.60 -11.04 8.04
CA GLY A 11 -3.99 -11.70 9.27
C GLY A 11 -5.44 -12.12 9.24
N ALA A 12 -5.64 -13.40 9.04
CA ALA A 12 -6.74 -14.31 9.37
C ALA A 12 -8.03 -13.72 9.93
N GLY A 13 -9.13 -14.11 9.26
CA GLY A 13 -10.51 -13.95 9.69
C GLY A 13 -10.83 -14.69 11.01
N ILE A 14 -11.83 -14.14 11.68
CA ILE A 14 -12.46 -14.71 12.88
C ILE A 14 -13.39 -15.83 12.47
N LEU A 15 -13.26 -17.00 13.08
CA LEU A 15 -14.36 -17.95 13.22
C LEU A 15 -14.23 -18.81 14.48
N GLY A 16 -15.32 -18.84 15.20
CA GLY A 16 -15.96 -19.90 15.92
C GLY A 16 -15.14 -20.77 16.91
N VAL A 17 -15.43 -20.57 18.18
CA VAL A 17 -15.07 -21.47 19.28
C VAL A 17 -15.84 -22.79 19.14
N ALA A 18 -15.11 -23.89 19.01
CA ALA A 18 -15.60 -25.23 19.37
C ALA A 18 -14.59 -25.89 20.31
N LEU A 19 -15.01 -26.14 21.52
CA LEU A 19 -14.27 -26.90 22.53
C LEU A 19 -14.20 -28.37 22.09
N ILE A 20 -13.01 -28.92 21.92
CA ILE A 20 -12.75 -30.34 21.91
C ILE A 20 -11.53 -30.65 22.79
N SER A 21 -11.69 -31.67 23.59
CA SER A 21 -10.87 -32.11 24.70
C SER A 21 -9.49 -32.65 24.30
N HIS A 22 -8.56 -32.54 25.22
CA HIS A 22 -7.15 -32.88 25.18
C HIS A 22 -6.83 -34.35 24.85
N ALA A 23 -5.93 -34.52 23.88
CA ALA A 23 -4.99 -35.63 23.88
C ALA A 23 -3.59 -35.04 23.83
N VAL A 24 -2.79 -35.30 24.85
CA VAL A 24 -1.37 -34.89 24.90
C VAL A 24 -0.60 -35.80 23.93
N ALA A 25 -0.24 -35.25 22.78
CA ALA A 25 0.74 -35.87 21.86
C ALA A 25 2.11 -35.19 22.11
N GLN A 26 3.15 -36.01 22.27
CA GLN A 26 4.54 -35.58 22.36
C GLN A 26 4.90 -34.78 21.10
N GLU A 27 5.47 -33.58 21.31
CA GLU A 27 5.98 -32.74 20.23
C GLU A 27 7.14 -33.43 19.51
N PRO A 28 7.09 -33.54 18.16
CA PRO A 28 8.29 -33.83 17.40
C PRO A 28 9.19 -32.60 17.47
N GLY A 29 10.48 -32.81 17.75
CA GLY A 29 11.49 -31.75 17.81
C GLY A 29 11.39 -30.80 16.60
N ALA A 30 11.47 -29.48 16.87
CA ALA A 30 11.36 -28.44 15.84
C ALA A 30 12.36 -28.69 14.70
N PRO A 31 11.91 -28.74 13.42
CA PRO A 31 12.82 -28.92 12.29
C PRO A 31 13.77 -27.71 12.20
N SER A 32 15.04 -27.99 11.91
CA SER A 32 16.03 -26.94 11.64
C SER A 32 15.62 -26.11 10.42
N ALA A 33 15.92 -24.81 10.41
CA ALA A 33 15.51 -23.84 9.38
C ALA A 33 15.84 -24.27 7.91
N GLY A 34 16.79 -25.19 7.71
CA GLY A 34 17.13 -25.71 6.39
C GLY A 34 16.17 -26.74 5.79
N THR A 35 15.25 -27.33 6.56
CA THR A 35 14.36 -28.39 6.09
C THR A 35 13.12 -27.86 5.34
N PRO A 36 12.45 -26.79 5.81
CA PRO A 36 11.31 -26.19 5.09
C PRO A 36 11.72 -25.62 3.72
N LEU A 37 12.81 -24.87 3.63
CA LEU A 37 13.30 -24.28 2.38
C LEU A 37 13.52 -25.33 1.30
N LYS A 38 14.26 -26.40 1.59
CA LYS A 38 14.53 -27.47 0.61
C LYS A 38 13.28 -28.15 0.08
N SER A 39 12.26 -28.34 0.91
CA SER A 39 11.00 -28.93 0.49
C SER A 39 10.19 -28.01 -0.42
N PHE A 40 10.27 -26.70 -0.21
CA PHE A 40 9.63 -25.69 -1.06
C PHE A 40 10.37 -25.50 -2.38
N GLU A 41 11.71 -25.49 -2.39
CA GLU A 41 12.52 -25.38 -3.61
C GLU A 41 12.15 -26.44 -4.67
N GLN A 42 11.78 -27.63 -4.23
CA GLN A 42 11.36 -28.72 -5.14
C GLN A 42 10.00 -28.47 -5.81
N LYS A 43 9.16 -27.62 -5.22
CA LYS A 43 7.82 -27.28 -5.72
C LYS A 43 7.80 -25.97 -6.52
N ILE A 44 8.90 -25.22 -6.53
CA ILE A 44 8.96 -23.90 -7.14
C ILE A 44 9.79 -23.93 -8.42
N THR A 45 9.19 -23.48 -9.50
CA THR A 45 9.84 -23.23 -10.77
C THR A 45 9.86 -21.73 -11.05
N THR A 46 11.03 -21.16 -11.29
CA THR A 46 11.21 -19.74 -11.63
C THR A 46 11.77 -19.60 -13.03
N LYS A 47 11.22 -18.69 -13.81
CA LYS A 47 11.73 -18.34 -15.15
C LYS A 47 11.67 -16.84 -15.39
N VAL A 48 12.76 -16.28 -15.92
CA VAL A 48 12.80 -14.92 -16.44
C VAL A 48 12.60 -15.01 -17.95
N LEU A 49 11.60 -14.30 -18.47
CA LEU A 49 11.29 -14.23 -19.90
C LEU A 49 12.28 -13.30 -20.63
N PRO A 50 12.38 -13.39 -21.97
CA PRO A 50 13.25 -12.50 -22.75
C PRO A 50 12.94 -10.99 -22.59
N ASN A 51 11.68 -10.63 -22.26
CA ASN A 51 11.26 -9.26 -21.96
C ASN A 51 11.59 -8.81 -20.52
N GLY A 52 12.20 -9.69 -19.71
CA GLY A 52 12.60 -9.41 -18.32
C GLY A 52 11.56 -9.80 -17.26
N LEU A 53 10.33 -10.17 -17.64
CA LEU A 53 9.27 -10.55 -16.71
C LEU A 53 9.64 -11.87 -16.01
N THR A 54 9.51 -11.87 -14.67
CA THR A 54 9.79 -13.05 -13.86
C THR A 54 8.50 -13.79 -13.54
N ILE A 55 8.45 -15.09 -13.86
CA ILE A 55 7.35 -15.99 -13.51
C ILE A 55 7.83 -16.97 -12.46
N ILE A 56 7.05 -17.12 -11.38
CA ILE A 56 7.26 -18.10 -10.32
C ILE A 56 6.02 -18.99 -10.26
N ILE A 57 6.19 -20.31 -10.35
CA ILE A 57 5.11 -21.28 -10.19
C ILE A 57 5.42 -22.13 -8.97
N CYS A 58 4.47 -22.23 -8.04
CA CYS A 58 4.53 -23.16 -6.90
C CYS A 58 3.40 -24.18 -7.02
N GLU A 59 3.78 -25.45 -7.25
CA GLU A 59 2.83 -26.55 -7.42
C GLU A 59 2.21 -26.98 -6.10
N ARG A 60 0.88 -26.91 -6.01
CA ARG A 60 0.07 -27.29 -4.83
C ARG A 60 -1.24 -27.94 -5.25
N PRO A 61 -1.26 -29.26 -5.51
CA PRO A 61 -2.41 -29.98 -6.06
C PRO A 61 -3.46 -30.38 -5.00
N GLU A 62 -3.45 -29.76 -3.81
CA GLU A 62 -4.36 -30.10 -2.71
C GLU A 62 -5.81 -29.69 -2.97
N ALA A 63 -6.04 -28.71 -3.85
CA ALA A 63 -7.36 -28.26 -4.27
C ALA A 63 -7.32 -27.80 -5.74
N PRO A 64 -8.39 -28.04 -6.55
CA PRO A 64 -8.39 -27.74 -7.99
C PRO A 64 -8.53 -26.24 -8.28
N VAL A 65 -7.72 -25.44 -7.63
CA VAL A 65 -7.70 -23.96 -7.74
C VAL A 65 -6.26 -23.46 -7.76
N PHE A 66 -6.06 -22.30 -8.36
CA PHE A 66 -4.82 -21.55 -8.21
C PHE A 66 -5.11 -20.10 -7.82
N SER A 67 -4.17 -19.50 -7.13
CA SER A 67 -4.12 -18.07 -6.84
C SER A 67 -2.87 -17.47 -7.48
N TYR A 68 -2.91 -16.18 -7.77
CA TYR A 68 -1.74 -15.50 -8.29
C TYR A 68 -1.58 -14.11 -7.67
N ASN A 69 -0.38 -13.57 -7.80
CA ASN A 69 -0.09 -12.17 -7.60
C ASN A 69 0.79 -11.67 -8.74
N THR A 70 0.34 -10.62 -9.42
CA THR A 70 1.16 -9.80 -10.31
C THR A 70 1.63 -8.59 -9.51
N PHE A 71 2.91 -8.51 -9.28
CA PHE A 71 3.57 -7.46 -8.50
C PHE A 71 4.32 -6.52 -9.45
N ILE A 72 3.97 -5.25 -9.44
CA ILE A 72 4.63 -4.18 -10.18
C ILE A 72 5.46 -3.38 -9.18
N ASP A 73 6.77 -3.22 -9.40
CA ASP A 73 7.68 -2.46 -8.53
C ASP A 73 7.53 -0.93 -8.78
N ALA A 74 6.29 -0.47 -8.70
CA ALA A 74 5.91 0.94 -8.83
C ALA A 74 4.63 1.22 -8.06
N GLY A 75 4.63 2.32 -7.32
CA GLY A 75 3.50 2.83 -6.55
C GLY A 75 3.51 4.35 -6.51
N ASP A 76 2.82 4.95 -5.56
CA ASP A 76 2.64 6.41 -5.48
C ASP A 76 3.95 7.21 -5.35
N VAL A 77 5.02 6.59 -4.83
CA VAL A 77 6.37 7.21 -4.78
C VAL A 77 6.92 7.52 -6.16
N ASN A 78 6.43 6.81 -7.17
CA ASN A 78 6.86 6.94 -8.56
C ASN A 78 6.05 7.98 -9.35
N ASP A 79 5.01 8.57 -8.75
CA ASP A 79 4.24 9.63 -9.38
C ASP A 79 5.14 10.83 -9.69
N PRO A 80 5.04 11.41 -10.89
CA PRO A 80 5.74 12.65 -11.21
C PRO A 80 5.34 13.79 -10.27
N SER A 81 6.18 14.79 -10.16
CA SER A 81 5.80 16.01 -9.42
C SER A 81 4.72 16.76 -10.20
N GLY A 82 3.58 17.00 -9.59
CA GLY A 82 2.42 17.63 -10.21
C GLY A 82 1.30 16.65 -10.57
N ASP A 83 1.56 15.31 -10.51
CA ASP A 83 0.63 14.27 -10.93
C ASP A 83 0.44 13.21 -9.84
N SER A 84 0.37 13.63 -8.57
CA SER A 84 0.17 12.69 -7.46
C SER A 84 -1.17 11.96 -7.56
N GLY A 85 -1.16 10.66 -7.28
CA GLY A 85 -2.30 9.76 -7.42
C GLY A 85 -2.37 9.04 -8.77
N LEU A 86 -1.35 9.22 -9.63
CA LEU A 86 -1.31 8.63 -10.97
C LEU A 86 -1.19 7.11 -10.93
N ALA A 87 -0.36 6.56 -10.03
CA ALA A 87 -0.23 5.11 -9.83
C ALA A 87 -1.57 4.49 -9.41
N HIS A 88 -2.26 5.10 -8.46
CA HIS A 88 -3.58 4.67 -7.99
C HIS A 88 -4.65 4.81 -9.09
N MET A 89 -4.61 5.92 -9.84
CA MET A 89 -5.50 6.10 -10.99
C MET A 89 -5.29 5.01 -12.04
N PHE A 90 -4.06 4.59 -12.29
CA PHE A 90 -3.78 3.52 -13.24
C PHE A 90 -4.29 2.15 -12.73
N GLU A 91 -4.26 1.89 -11.43
CA GLU A 91 -4.87 0.68 -10.85
C GLU A 91 -6.35 0.55 -11.29
N HIS A 92 -7.13 1.64 -11.19
CA HIS A 92 -8.54 1.67 -11.62
C HIS A 92 -8.69 1.39 -13.12
N LEU A 93 -7.81 1.97 -13.94
CA LEU A 93 -7.83 1.78 -15.39
C LEU A 93 -7.55 0.34 -15.81
N ALA A 94 -6.74 -0.38 -15.05
CA ALA A 94 -6.36 -1.75 -15.33
C ALA A 94 -7.55 -2.74 -15.37
N PHE A 95 -8.74 -2.33 -14.92
CA PHE A 95 -9.99 -3.11 -14.97
C PHE A 95 -10.97 -2.63 -16.05
N LYS A 96 -10.65 -1.56 -16.78
CA LYS A 96 -11.55 -1.00 -17.82
C LYS A 96 -11.49 -1.77 -19.15
N GLY A 97 -10.63 -2.77 -19.23
CA GLY A 97 -10.48 -3.66 -20.37
C GLY A 97 -9.43 -3.21 -21.36
N THR A 98 -9.47 -3.80 -22.54
CA THR A 98 -8.44 -3.76 -23.57
C THR A 98 -9.04 -3.42 -24.92
N THR A 99 -8.26 -3.51 -25.99
CA THR A 99 -8.77 -3.38 -27.37
C THR A 99 -9.76 -4.49 -27.76
N GLN A 100 -9.83 -5.58 -26.97
CA GLN A 100 -10.69 -6.75 -27.21
C GLN A 100 -11.81 -6.92 -26.18
N ILE A 101 -11.63 -6.39 -24.96
CA ILE A 101 -12.55 -6.52 -23.83
C ILE A 101 -13.01 -5.13 -23.41
N GLY A 102 -14.30 -4.96 -23.15
CA GLY A 102 -14.86 -3.68 -22.71
C GLY A 102 -15.29 -2.77 -23.85
N THR A 103 -15.16 -3.19 -25.09
CA THR A 103 -15.54 -2.44 -26.29
C THR A 103 -16.58 -3.19 -27.13
N LYS A 104 -17.47 -2.46 -27.80
CA LYS A 104 -18.35 -2.97 -28.85
C LYS A 104 -17.71 -2.89 -30.23
N ASP A 105 -16.86 -1.86 -30.46
CA ASP A 105 -16.17 -1.59 -31.71
C ASP A 105 -14.92 -0.76 -31.41
N TRP A 106 -13.76 -1.42 -31.31
CA TRP A 106 -12.51 -0.75 -30.96
C TRP A 106 -12.04 0.30 -31.97
N PRO A 107 -12.06 0.05 -33.31
CA PRO A 107 -11.69 1.08 -34.29
C PRO A 107 -12.43 2.40 -34.17
N ASP A 108 -13.72 2.37 -33.87
CA ASP A 108 -14.53 3.57 -33.71
C ASP A 108 -14.44 4.15 -32.30
N GLU A 109 -14.32 3.30 -31.25
CA GLU A 109 -14.04 3.73 -29.88
C GLU A 109 -12.72 4.50 -29.81
N LYS A 110 -11.66 4.00 -30.44
CA LYS A 110 -10.37 4.68 -30.49
C LYS A 110 -10.48 6.13 -30.98
N LYS A 111 -11.21 6.34 -32.10
CA LYS A 111 -11.44 7.69 -32.65
C LYS A 111 -12.24 8.57 -31.68
N ALA A 112 -13.18 7.97 -30.94
CA ALA A 112 -13.97 8.68 -29.96
C ALA A 112 -13.09 9.08 -28.75
N LEU A 113 -12.23 8.18 -28.25
CA LEU A 113 -11.28 8.48 -27.16
C LEU A 113 -10.27 9.57 -27.57
N GLU A 114 -9.76 9.55 -28.80
CA GLU A 114 -8.90 10.63 -29.33
C GLU A 114 -9.61 12.01 -29.32
N LYS A 115 -10.92 12.04 -29.59
CA LYS A 115 -11.72 13.27 -29.48
C LYS A 115 -11.92 13.71 -28.03
N VAL A 116 -12.15 12.77 -27.12
CA VAL A 116 -12.25 13.07 -25.68
C VAL A 116 -10.97 13.74 -25.20
N GLU A 117 -9.81 13.17 -25.52
CA GLU A 117 -8.51 13.71 -25.13
C GLU A 117 -8.26 15.11 -25.72
N ALA A 118 -8.55 15.30 -27.00
CA ALA A 118 -8.41 16.62 -27.64
C ALA A 118 -9.34 17.68 -27.02
N ALA A 119 -10.56 17.30 -26.64
CA ALA A 119 -11.52 18.20 -26.00
C ALA A 119 -11.09 18.56 -24.57
N GLU A 120 -10.54 17.60 -23.81
CA GLU A 120 -9.98 17.86 -22.48
C GLU A 120 -8.78 18.80 -22.55
N GLN A 121 -7.83 18.56 -23.44
CA GLN A 121 -6.66 19.43 -23.63
C GLN A 121 -7.08 20.87 -24.00
N ALA A 122 -8.11 21.03 -24.81
CA ALA A 122 -8.64 22.35 -25.15
C ALA A 122 -9.29 23.04 -23.94
N TYR A 123 -10.05 22.29 -23.15
CA TYR A 123 -10.67 22.77 -21.91
C TYR A 123 -9.62 23.17 -20.88
N GLU A 124 -8.66 22.30 -20.63
CA GLU A 124 -7.58 22.52 -19.67
C GLU A 124 -6.70 23.72 -20.04
N ALA A 125 -6.35 23.86 -21.32
CA ALA A 125 -5.58 25.00 -21.83
C ALA A 125 -6.26 26.34 -21.57
N GLU A 126 -7.61 26.39 -21.59
CA GLU A 126 -8.36 27.60 -21.24
C GLU A 126 -8.49 27.76 -19.72
N TYR A 127 -8.75 26.64 -19.00
CA TYR A 127 -8.91 26.60 -17.54
C TYR A 127 -7.65 27.08 -16.80
N LEU A 128 -6.48 26.63 -17.22
CA LEU A 128 -5.19 26.93 -16.59
C LEU A 128 -4.64 28.33 -16.93
N LYS A 129 -5.31 29.12 -17.77
CA LYS A 129 -4.85 30.47 -18.06
C LYS A 129 -4.76 31.31 -16.77
N PRO A 130 -3.59 31.82 -16.40
CA PRO A 130 -3.44 32.64 -15.20
C PRO A 130 -4.07 34.03 -15.36
N VAL A 131 -4.18 34.52 -16.59
CA VAL A 131 -4.75 35.83 -16.95
C VAL A 131 -5.51 35.71 -18.27
N GLY A 132 -6.64 36.39 -18.36
CA GLY A 132 -7.42 36.48 -19.62
C GLY A 132 -8.20 35.22 -19.95
N ARG A 133 -8.53 34.38 -18.95
CA ARG A 133 -9.46 33.26 -19.12
C ARG A 133 -10.81 33.76 -19.57
N ASP A 134 -11.35 33.18 -20.65
CA ASP A 134 -12.68 33.49 -21.18
C ASP A 134 -13.69 32.48 -20.61
N GLU A 135 -14.52 32.92 -19.67
CA GLU A 135 -15.51 32.06 -19.00
C GLU A 135 -16.60 31.53 -19.95
N ALA A 136 -16.95 32.28 -21.01
CA ALA A 136 -17.92 31.83 -22.00
C ALA A 136 -17.32 30.70 -22.86
N LYS A 137 -16.06 30.87 -23.27
CA LYS A 137 -15.30 29.85 -23.99
C LYS A 137 -15.03 28.63 -23.12
N LEU A 138 -14.68 28.81 -21.86
CA LEU A 138 -14.47 27.71 -20.92
C LEU A 138 -15.74 26.83 -20.79
N LYS A 139 -16.90 27.47 -20.62
CA LYS A 139 -18.18 26.76 -20.55
C LYS A 139 -18.50 26.02 -21.86
N GLN A 140 -18.19 26.60 -23.00
CA GLN A 140 -18.34 25.94 -24.29
C GLN A 140 -17.46 24.69 -24.38
N LEU A 141 -16.16 24.82 -24.09
CA LEU A 141 -15.19 23.72 -24.12
C LEU A 141 -15.56 22.62 -23.13
N GLN A 142 -16.08 22.95 -21.95
CA GLN A 142 -16.59 21.98 -20.99
C GLN A 142 -17.78 21.19 -21.58
N THR A 143 -18.66 21.85 -22.29
CA THR A 143 -19.80 21.18 -22.95
C THR A 143 -19.35 20.27 -24.08
N GLU A 144 -18.37 20.71 -24.88
CA GLU A 144 -17.78 19.91 -25.95
C GLU A 144 -17.07 18.66 -25.39
N PHE A 145 -16.34 18.82 -24.30
CA PHE A 145 -15.69 17.71 -23.59
C PHE A 145 -16.71 16.70 -23.04
N GLN A 146 -17.77 17.15 -22.38
CA GLN A 146 -18.85 16.28 -21.88
C GLN A 146 -19.55 15.55 -23.02
N GLN A 147 -19.75 16.20 -24.16
CA GLN A 147 -20.34 15.56 -25.34
C GLN A 147 -19.42 14.49 -25.91
N ALA A 148 -18.13 14.77 -26.03
CA ALA A 148 -17.15 13.79 -26.49
C ALA A 148 -17.10 12.54 -25.58
N GLN A 149 -17.15 12.73 -24.24
CA GLN A 149 -17.26 11.60 -23.30
C GLN A 149 -18.55 10.79 -23.52
N SER A 150 -19.69 11.45 -23.70
CA SER A 150 -20.96 10.78 -23.97
C SER A 150 -20.93 9.99 -25.29
N ASP A 151 -20.30 10.55 -26.32
CA ASP A 151 -20.14 9.88 -27.62
C ASP A 151 -19.20 8.66 -27.51
N ALA A 152 -18.15 8.72 -26.72
CA ALA A 152 -17.27 7.57 -26.47
C ALA A 152 -17.96 6.47 -25.66
N GLN A 153 -18.83 6.84 -24.71
CA GLN A 153 -19.53 5.89 -23.83
C GLN A 153 -20.42 4.89 -24.60
N GLN A 154 -20.90 5.23 -25.80
CA GLN A 154 -21.74 4.32 -26.60
C GLN A 154 -21.00 3.02 -27.01
N TYR A 155 -19.68 3.06 -27.10
CA TYR A 155 -18.86 1.91 -27.46
C TYR A 155 -18.50 1.02 -26.27
N VAL A 156 -18.67 1.51 -25.05
CA VAL A 156 -18.26 0.81 -23.83
C VAL A 156 -19.18 -0.36 -23.52
N VAL A 157 -18.59 -1.50 -23.17
CA VAL A 157 -19.24 -2.62 -22.47
C VAL A 157 -18.77 -2.56 -21.02
N PRO A 158 -19.57 -2.00 -20.09
CA PRO A 158 -19.14 -1.76 -18.72
C PRO A 158 -18.74 -3.06 -18.00
N ASN A 159 -17.69 -3.01 -17.20
CA ASN A 159 -17.26 -4.08 -16.31
C ASN A 159 -16.97 -5.43 -16.98
N GLN A 160 -16.88 -5.49 -18.31
CA GLN A 160 -16.73 -6.75 -19.05
C GLN A 160 -15.50 -7.56 -18.60
N PHE A 161 -14.40 -6.90 -18.27
CA PHE A 161 -13.18 -7.57 -17.79
C PHE A 161 -13.46 -8.37 -16.51
N THR A 162 -14.01 -7.73 -15.50
CA THR A 162 -14.36 -8.35 -14.22
C THR A 162 -15.44 -9.41 -14.39
N GLU A 163 -16.49 -9.12 -15.17
CA GLU A 163 -17.57 -10.08 -15.42
C GLU A 163 -17.07 -11.36 -16.12
N VAL A 164 -16.14 -11.26 -17.07
CA VAL A 164 -15.55 -12.44 -17.72
C VAL A 164 -14.80 -13.29 -16.70
N ALA A 165 -13.99 -12.67 -15.82
CA ALA A 165 -13.28 -13.38 -14.77
C ALA A 165 -14.25 -14.06 -13.79
N GLU A 166 -15.22 -13.33 -13.23
CA GLU A 166 -16.17 -13.84 -12.23
C GLU A 166 -17.07 -14.96 -12.77
N ARG A 167 -17.60 -14.82 -13.97
CA ARG A 167 -18.40 -15.87 -14.62
C ARG A 167 -17.62 -17.16 -14.87
N ASN A 168 -16.28 -17.09 -14.89
CA ASN A 168 -15.40 -18.23 -15.02
C ASN A 168 -14.80 -18.69 -13.69
N GLY A 169 -15.36 -18.24 -12.57
CA GLY A 169 -15.02 -18.73 -11.24
C GLY A 169 -13.91 -17.94 -10.53
N ALA A 170 -13.57 -16.73 -11.01
CA ALA A 170 -12.68 -15.85 -10.24
C ALA A 170 -13.37 -15.46 -8.93
N HIS A 171 -12.62 -15.51 -7.84
CA HIS A 171 -13.06 -15.02 -6.54
C HIS A 171 -11.95 -14.25 -5.84
N ASP A 172 -12.31 -13.39 -4.90
CA ASP A 172 -11.42 -12.47 -4.20
C ASP A 172 -10.63 -11.55 -5.16
N LEU A 173 -11.26 -11.21 -6.31
CA LEU A 173 -10.68 -10.33 -7.32
C LEU A 173 -10.49 -8.94 -6.72
N ASN A 174 -9.23 -8.51 -6.69
CA ASN A 174 -8.85 -7.21 -6.15
C ASN A 174 -7.51 -6.72 -6.71
N ALA A 175 -7.21 -5.46 -6.42
CA ALA A 175 -5.91 -4.85 -6.61
C ALA A 175 -5.58 -3.95 -5.42
N SER A 176 -4.35 -3.50 -5.34
CA SER A 176 -3.89 -2.58 -4.31
C SER A 176 -2.70 -1.80 -4.80
N THR A 177 -2.77 -0.48 -4.69
CA THR A 177 -1.63 0.41 -4.88
C THR A 177 -1.17 0.92 -3.52
N GLY A 178 0.09 0.64 -3.22
CA GLY A 178 0.80 1.20 -2.08
C GLY A 178 1.76 2.31 -2.53
N LEU A 179 2.55 2.84 -1.59
CA LEU A 179 3.57 3.82 -1.96
C LEU A 179 4.69 3.20 -2.82
N ASP A 180 5.01 1.94 -2.60
CA ASP A 180 6.17 1.27 -3.21
C ASP A 180 5.80 0.31 -4.35
N GLU A 181 4.55 -0.15 -4.42
CA GLU A 181 4.12 -1.20 -5.34
C GLU A 181 2.66 -1.09 -5.76
N THR A 182 2.34 -1.74 -6.89
CA THR A 182 0.97 -2.04 -7.31
C THR A 182 0.82 -3.55 -7.50
N MET A 183 -0.26 -4.13 -6.98
CA MET A 183 -0.52 -5.56 -7.02
C MET A 183 -1.90 -5.86 -7.60
N TYR A 184 -1.97 -6.95 -8.39
CA TYR A 184 -3.22 -7.51 -8.91
C TYR A 184 -3.29 -8.97 -8.53
N PHE A 185 -4.40 -9.40 -7.95
CA PHE A 185 -4.54 -10.77 -7.44
C PHE A 185 -5.98 -11.23 -7.38
N TRP A 186 -6.19 -12.50 -7.66
CA TRP A 186 -7.41 -13.27 -7.39
C TRP A 186 -7.14 -14.76 -7.49
N SER A 187 -8.16 -15.58 -7.23
CA SER A 187 -8.07 -17.05 -7.37
C SER A 187 -9.04 -17.53 -8.44
N MET A 188 -8.67 -18.62 -9.13
CA MET A 188 -9.49 -19.25 -10.17
C MET A 188 -9.42 -20.77 -10.11
N PRO A 189 -10.42 -21.49 -10.69
CA PRO A 189 -10.31 -22.92 -10.94
C PRO A 189 -9.11 -23.26 -11.85
N GLU A 190 -8.44 -24.40 -11.60
CA GLU A 190 -7.24 -24.85 -12.35
C GLU A 190 -7.43 -24.85 -13.87
N ASN A 191 -8.62 -25.28 -14.33
CA ASN A 191 -8.95 -25.38 -15.75
C ASN A 191 -9.20 -24.02 -16.43
N ARG A 192 -8.99 -22.90 -15.74
CA ARG A 192 -9.11 -21.54 -16.24
C ARG A 192 -7.76 -20.82 -16.37
N LEU A 193 -6.65 -21.53 -16.23
CA LEU A 193 -5.31 -20.96 -16.29
C LEU A 193 -5.06 -20.19 -17.62
N GLU A 194 -5.49 -20.73 -18.76
CA GLU A 194 -5.30 -20.05 -20.05
C GLU A 194 -6.15 -18.77 -20.16
N LEU A 195 -7.40 -18.80 -19.69
CA LEU A 195 -8.25 -17.62 -19.65
C LEU A 195 -7.64 -16.52 -18.76
N TRP A 196 -7.16 -16.92 -17.58
CA TRP A 196 -6.48 -15.99 -16.68
C TRP A 196 -5.22 -15.41 -17.33
N ALA A 197 -4.38 -16.24 -17.93
CA ALA A 197 -3.16 -15.77 -18.58
C ALA A 197 -3.44 -14.78 -19.70
N TRP A 198 -4.51 -15.00 -20.48
CA TRP A 198 -4.96 -14.05 -21.49
C TRP A 198 -5.46 -12.73 -20.90
N LEU A 199 -6.33 -12.79 -19.89
CA LEU A 199 -6.83 -11.59 -19.21
C LEU A 199 -5.70 -10.76 -18.59
N GLU A 200 -4.82 -11.41 -17.83
CA GLU A 200 -3.76 -10.77 -17.10
C GLU A 200 -2.69 -10.17 -18.04
N SER A 201 -2.26 -10.91 -19.05
CA SER A 201 -1.31 -10.41 -20.03
C SER A 201 -1.88 -9.25 -20.86
N SER A 202 -3.16 -9.32 -21.20
CA SER A 202 -3.85 -8.24 -21.94
C SER A 202 -3.92 -6.96 -21.10
N ARG A 203 -4.22 -7.06 -19.80
CA ARG A 203 -4.20 -5.91 -18.87
C ARG A 203 -2.82 -5.26 -18.79
N LEU A 204 -1.75 -6.06 -18.86
CA LEU A 204 -0.37 -5.55 -18.79
C LEU A 204 0.12 -4.93 -20.10
N SER A 205 -0.42 -5.35 -21.25
CA SER A 205 0.13 -4.99 -22.57
C SER A 205 -0.81 -4.22 -23.49
N ASP A 206 -2.12 -4.32 -23.28
CA ASP A 206 -3.16 -3.83 -24.21
C ASP A 206 -4.24 -3.00 -23.48
N VAL A 207 -3.89 -2.38 -22.36
CA VAL A 207 -4.83 -1.55 -21.58
C VAL A 207 -5.28 -0.34 -22.39
N VAL A 208 -6.58 -0.02 -22.25
CA VAL A 208 -7.20 1.16 -22.89
C VAL A 208 -7.67 2.11 -21.80
N PRO A 209 -7.35 3.43 -21.85
CA PRO A 209 -7.79 4.42 -20.88
C PRO A 209 -9.28 4.76 -21.04
N ARG A 210 -10.10 3.73 -21.09
CA ARG A 210 -11.56 3.78 -21.24
C ARG A 210 -12.20 4.38 -20.00
N GLU A 211 -13.14 5.28 -20.18
CA GLU A 211 -13.82 5.96 -19.08
C GLU A 211 -12.84 6.72 -18.11
N PHE A 212 -11.65 7.11 -18.58
CA PHE A 212 -10.60 7.71 -17.75
C PHE A 212 -11.13 8.85 -16.89
N TYR A 213 -11.76 9.85 -17.49
CA TYR A 213 -12.23 11.04 -16.77
C TYR A 213 -13.42 10.78 -15.85
N LYS A 214 -14.15 9.69 -16.08
CA LYS A 214 -15.15 9.19 -15.14
C LYS A 214 -14.48 8.55 -13.93
N GLU A 215 -13.44 7.72 -14.15
CA GLU A 215 -12.66 7.12 -13.07
C GLU A 215 -11.89 8.16 -12.27
N ARG A 216 -11.36 9.21 -12.92
CA ARG A 216 -10.78 10.36 -12.24
C ARG A 216 -11.72 10.95 -11.18
N ASN A 217 -12.99 11.09 -11.51
CA ASN A 217 -14.01 11.55 -10.56
C ASN A 217 -14.26 10.51 -9.44
N VAL A 218 -14.18 9.21 -9.72
CA VAL A 218 -14.29 8.16 -8.70
C VAL A 218 -13.13 8.24 -7.72
N VAL A 219 -11.89 8.38 -8.19
CA VAL A 219 -10.69 8.55 -7.35
C VAL A 219 -10.78 9.84 -6.51
N MET A 220 -11.29 10.94 -7.09
CA MET A 220 -11.53 12.18 -6.35
C MET A 220 -12.57 11.99 -5.23
N GLU A 221 -13.64 11.23 -5.48
CA GLU A 221 -14.62 10.91 -4.43
C GLU A 221 -14.04 9.99 -3.37
N GLU A 222 -13.20 9.03 -3.75
CA GLU A 222 -12.46 8.18 -2.81
C GLU A 222 -11.54 9.01 -1.91
N ARG A 223 -10.77 9.96 -2.50
CA ARG A 223 -9.99 10.92 -1.73
C ARG A 223 -10.85 11.69 -0.74
N ARG A 224 -12.00 12.19 -1.20
CA ARG A 224 -12.94 12.92 -0.35
C ARG A 224 -13.36 12.08 0.87
N MET A 225 -13.66 10.79 0.65
CA MET A 225 -14.06 9.89 1.73
C MET A 225 -12.89 9.50 2.64
N ARG A 226 -11.72 9.22 2.07
CA ARG A 226 -10.55 8.73 2.83
C ARG A 226 -9.84 9.85 3.59
N THR A 227 -9.79 11.05 3.02
CA THR A 227 -8.98 12.16 3.54
C THR A 227 -9.83 13.38 3.87
N ASP A 228 -10.52 13.99 2.88
CA ASP A 228 -11.09 15.32 3.06
C ASP A 228 -12.26 15.35 4.06
N SER A 229 -13.05 14.29 4.13
CA SER A 229 -14.16 14.14 5.09
C SER A 229 -13.79 13.31 6.33
N ASN A 230 -12.54 12.86 6.43
CA ASN A 230 -12.07 11.98 7.50
C ASN A 230 -10.98 12.67 8.34
N PRO A 231 -11.27 13.05 9.60
CA PRO A 231 -10.28 13.68 10.47
C PRO A 231 -8.99 12.90 10.62
N PHE A 232 -9.08 11.57 10.70
CA PHE A 232 -7.92 10.70 10.79
C PHE A 232 -7.09 10.73 9.50
N GLY A 233 -7.75 10.66 8.33
CA GLY A 233 -7.07 10.74 7.03
C GLY A 233 -6.33 12.07 6.87
N ARG A 234 -6.95 13.20 7.26
CA ARG A 234 -6.29 14.51 7.27
C ARG A 234 -5.09 14.55 8.20
N LEU A 235 -5.20 13.97 9.38
CA LEU A 235 -4.07 13.91 10.32
C LEU A 235 -2.91 13.10 9.76
N LEU A 236 -3.19 11.94 9.15
CA LEU A 236 -2.17 11.11 8.51
C LEU A 236 -1.44 11.85 7.38
N GLU A 237 -2.19 12.55 6.54
CA GLU A 237 -1.61 13.35 5.45
C GLU A 237 -0.72 14.48 5.98
N GLN A 238 -1.20 15.23 6.97
CA GLN A 238 -0.41 16.29 7.61
C GLN A 238 0.81 15.74 8.37
N PHE A 239 0.67 14.58 9.01
CA PHE A 239 1.76 13.90 9.67
C PHE A 239 2.87 13.50 8.71
N ALA A 240 2.51 12.82 7.59
CA ALA A 240 3.46 12.42 6.57
C ALA A 240 4.16 13.63 5.94
N ALA A 241 3.40 14.67 5.55
CA ALA A 241 3.95 15.90 4.99
C ALA A 241 4.85 16.68 5.97
N THR A 242 4.63 16.54 7.28
CA THR A 242 5.49 17.13 8.32
C THR A 242 6.74 16.30 8.54
N ALA A 243 6.63 14.97 8.54
CA ALA A 243 7.76 14.07 8.74
C ALA A 243 8.77 14.18 7.60
N TYR A 244 8.31 14.21 6.36
CA TYR A 244 9.17 14.24 5.17
C TYR A 244 9.20 15.63 4.54
N VAL A 245 10.39 16.13 4.23
CA VAL A 245 10.58 17.42 3.55
C VAL A 245 11.02 17.27 2.10
N ALA A 246 11.59 16.13 1.74
CA ALA A 246 12.12 15.87 0.39
C ALA A 246 11.57 14.58 -0.22
N HIS A 247 11.51 13.49 0.55
CA HIS A 247 11.12 12.20 0.02
C HIS A 247 9.61 12.13 -0.28
N PRO A 248 9.18 11.51 -1.40
CA PRO A 248 7.76 11.39 -1.78
C PRO A 248 6.87 10.66 -0.77
N TYR A 249 7.41 9.96 0.22
CA TYR A 249 6.62 9.41 1.33
C TYR A 249 5.85 10.47 2.14
N GLY A 250 6.18 11.75 1.97
CA GLY A 250 5.40 12.87 2.51
C GLY A 250 4.19 13.28 1.68
N ARG A 251 3.98 12.67 0.51
CA ARG A 251 2.85 12.99 -0.37
C ARG A 251 1.61 12.15 -0.03
N SER A 252 0.47 12.61 -0.46
CA SER A 252 -0.78 11.85 -0.38
C SER A 252 -0.77 10.73 -1.44
N GLY A 253 -0.92 9.48 -1.05
CA GLY A 253 -1.00 8.35 -1.98
C GLY A 253 -2.25 8.37 -2.86
N VAL A 254 -3.35 8.96 -2.40
CA VAL A 254 -4.55 9.15 -3.25
C VAL A 254 -4.39 10.32 -4.23
N GLY A 255 -3.37 11.15 -4.04
CA GLY A 255 -3.13 12.37 -4.82
C GLY A 255 -3.76 13.63 -4.25
N TRP A 256 -3.25 14.80 -4.65
CA TRP A 256 -3.82 16.10 -4.29
C TRP A 256 -5.02 16.44 -5.21
N PRO A 257 -6.11 17.04 -4.71
CA PRO A 257 -7.28 17.35 -5.53
C PRO A 257 -6.97 18.21 -6.76
N SER A 258 -6.04 19.16 -6.63
CA SER A 258 -5.61 20.02 -7.73
C SER A 258 -4.86 19.23 -8.82
N GLU A 259 -4.02 18.28 -8.44
CA GLU A 259 -3.24 17.44 -9.35
C GLU A 259 -4.13 16.38 -9.99
N LEU A 260 -4.90 15.63 -9.19
CA LEU A 260 -5.89 14.66 -9.69
C LEU A 260 -6.82 15.26 -10.77
N ASN A 261 -7.22 16.52 -10.58
CA ASN A 261 -8.13 17.20 -11.52
C ASN A 261 -7.45 17.53 -12.86
N GLN A 262 -6.13 17.50 -12.91
CA GLN A 262 -5.33 17.82 -14.10
C GLN A 262 -4.76 16.58 -14.80
N ILE A 263 -4.67 15.43 -14.11
CA ILE A 263 -4.17 14.18 -14.72
C ILE A 263 -5.00 13.84 -15.95
N THR A 264 -4.30 13.57 -17.06
CA THR A 264 -4.88 13.21 -18.36
C THR A 264 -4.73 11.70 -18.64
N ALA A 265 -5.52 11.20 -19.59
CA ALA A 265 -5.39 9.82 -20.07
C ALA A 265 -4.00 9.58 -20.69
N THR A 266 -3.42 10.58 -21.33
CA THR A 266 -2.06 10.52 -21.90
C THR A 266 -1.00 10.28 -20.83
N GLU A 267 -1.02 11.03 -19.73
CA GLU A 267 -0.08 10.89 -18.61
C GLU A 267 -0.20 9.53 -17.92
N ALA A 268 -1.43 9.03 -17.74
CA ALA A 268 -1.65 7.69 -17.21
C ALA A 268 -1.06 6.60 -18.12
N MET A 269 -1.16 6.75 -19.42
CA MET A 269 -0.55 5.83 -20.38
C MET A 269 0.97 5.99 -20.45
N ASP A 270 1.52 7.17 -20.18
CA ASP A 270 2.97 7.38 -20.05
C ASP A 270 3.52 6.70 -18.81
N PHE A 271 2.80 6.78 -17.68
CA PHE A 271 3.12 6.03 -16.46
C PHE A 271 3.14 4.52 -16.74
N HIS A 272 2.11 3.99 -17.40
CA HIS A 272 2.06 2.59 -17.80
C HIS A 272 3.27 2.20 -18.65
N ARG A 273 3.56 2.95 -19.73
CA ARG A 273 4.71 2.66 -20.61
C ARG A 273 6.04 2.66 -19.89
N LYS A 274 6.18 3.45 -18.83
CA LYS A 274 7.41 3.54 -18.05
C LYS A 274 7.57 2.41 -17.04
N TYR A 275 6.50 2.04 -16.33
CA TYR A 275 6.57 1.16 -15.18
C TYR A 275 6.05 -0.25 -15.42
N TYR A 276 5.15 -0.46 -16.41
CA TYR A 276 4.58 -1.76 -16.73
C TYR A 276 5.40 -2.47 -17.82
N VAL A 277 6.68 -2.59 -17.59
CA VAL A 277 7.65 -3.30 -18.44
C VAL A 277 8.06 -4.59 -17.77
N GLY A 278 8.33 -5.64 -18.55
CA GLY A 278 8.61 -6.98 -18.05
C GLY A 278 9.66 -7.04 -16.94
N SER A 279 10.76 -6.28 -17.08
CA SER A 279 11.83 -6.20 -16.07
C SER A 279 11.40 -5.63 -14.71
N ASN A 280 10.21 -5.03 -14.63
CA ASN A 280 9.62 -4.42 -13.43
C ASN A 280 8.45 -5.23 -12.88
N ILE A 281 8.19 -6.44 -13.44
CA ILE A 281 7.02 -7.25 -13.11
C ILE A 281 7.46 -8.63 -12.64
N VAL A 282 6.89 -9.07 -11.52
CA VAL A 282 6.98 -10.44 -11.02
C VAL A 282 5.57 -11.02 -10.92
N ILE A 283 5.37 -12.19 -11.50
CA ILE A 283 4.12 -12.95 -11.40
C ILE A 283 4.38 -14.24 -10.65
N ALA A 284 3.69 -14.46 -9.54
CA ALA A 284 3.70 -15.70 -8.80
C ALA A 284 2.35 -16.41 -8.94
N VAL A 285 2.35 -17.67 -9.32
CA VAL A 285 1.17 -18.54 -9.47
C VAL A 285 1.33 -19.73 -8.53
N VAL A 286 0.35 -19.94 -7.67
CA VAL A 286 0.39 -20.96 -6.61
C VAL A 286 -0.90 -21.77 -6.64
N GLY A 287 -0.82 -23.08 -6.72
CA GLY A 287 -1.99 -23.94 -6.69
C GLY A 287 -1.85 -25.20 -7.54
N ASP A 288 -2.98 -25.75 -7.98
CA ASP A 288 -3.03 -26.95 -8.82
C ASP A 288 -2.66 -26.60 -10.28
N VAL A 289 -1.40 -26.28 -10.47
CA VAL A 289 -0.77 -25.97 -11.75
C VAL A 289 0.55 -26.71 -11.85
N LYS A 290 0.69 -27.53 -12.89
CA LYS A 290 1.96 -28.21 -13.17
C LYS A 290 2.88 -27.27 -13.95
N ALA A 291 4.04 -26.97 -13.40
CA ALA A 291 4.98 -26.02 -14.00
C ALA A 291 5.40 -26.43 -15.43
N SER A 292 5.54 -27.74 -15.72
CA SER A 292 5.88 -28.25 -17.04
C SER A 292 4.82 -27.96 -18.10
N GLU A 293 3.54 -27.87 -17.73
CA GLU A 293 2.41 -27.58 -18.61
C GLU A 293 2.10 -26.08 -18.64
N ALA A 294 2.15 -25.44 -17.49
CA ALA A 294 1.81 -24.02 -17.32
C ALA A 294 2.88 -23.09 -17.89
N MET A 295 4.17 -23.35 -17.68
CA MET A 295 5.23 -22.42 -18.08
C MET A 295 5.21 -22.11 -19.59
N PRO A 296 5.10 -23.09 -20.52
CA PRO A 296 5.00 -22.77 -21.94
C PRO A 296 3.77 -21.93 -22.29
N LEU A 297 2.65 -22.16 -21.60
CA LEU A 297 1.43 -21.37 -21.76
C LEU A 297 1.65 -19.92 -21.30
N LEU A 298 2.22 -19.73 -20.13
CA LEU A 298 2.50 -18.39 -19.58
C LEU A 298 3.51 -17.66 -20.45
N GLU A 299 4.54 -18.32 -20.96
CA GLU A 299 5.47 -17.73 -21.93
C GLU A 299 4.75 -17.22 -23.18
N LYS A 300 3.82 -18.00 -23.74
CA LYS A 300 3.03 -17.59 -24.91
C LYS A 300 2.27 -16.28 -24.66
N TYR A 301 1.63 -16.15 -23.49
CA TYR A 301 0.79 -15.00 -23.19
C TYR A 301 1.58 -13.79 -22.67
N PHE A 302 2.62 -13.99 -21.86
CA PHE A 302 3.37 -12.90 -21.24
C PHE A 302 4.59 -12.41 -22.02
N SER A 303 5.05 -13.14 -23.04
CA SER A 303 6.13 -12.67 -23.92
C SER A 303 5.80 -11.39 -24.70
N PRO A 304 4.53 -11.10 -25.07
CA PRO A 304 4.14 -9.84 -25.71
C PRO A 304 4.13 -8.62 -24.75
N VAL A 305 4.17 -8.83 -23.44
CA VAL A 305 4.28 -7.71 -22.48
C VAL A 305 5.52 -6.89 -22.82
N PRO A 306 5.43 -5.55 -22.88
CA PRO A 306 6.55 -4.72 -23.28
C PRO A 306 7.80 -5.01 -22.46
N GLY A 307 8.93 -5.24 -23.14
CA GLY A 307 10.24 -5.30 -22.50
C GLY A 307 10.82 -3.90 -22.36
N GLY A 308 11.84 -3.77 -21.52
CA GLY A 308 12.56 -2.53 -21.32
C GLY A 308 13.54 -2.63 -20.15
N PRO A 309 14.41 -1.65 -19.95
CA PRO A 309 15.24 -1.58 -18.76
C PRO A 309 14.34 -1.43 -17.52
N LYS A 310 14.77 -2.00 -16.40
CA LYS A 310 14.07 -1.76 -15.13
C LYS A 310 14.10 -0.24 -14.85
N PRO A 311 12.96 0.37 -14.48
CA PRO A 311 12.92 1.77 -14.09
C PRO A 311 13.91 2.06 -12.96
N GLU A 312 14.51 3.24 -12.99
CA GLU A 312 15.45 3.65 -11.95
C GLU A 312 14.74 3.83 -10.61
N ASP A 313 15.41 3.39 -9.55
CA ASP A 313 14.95 3.64 -8.18
C ASP A 313 14.97 5.15 -7.87
N MET A 314 14.09 5.58 -6.97
CA MET A 314 14.07 6.96 -6.48
C MET A 314 15.42 7.32 -5.86
N THR A 315 15.99 8.44 -6.31
CA THR A 315 17.29 8.94 -5.83
C THR A 315 17.18 9.96 -4.70
N THR A 316 15.99 10.49 -4.46
CA THR A 316 15.74 11.47 -3.39
C THR A 316 15.94 10.82 -2.02
N VAL A 317 16.84 11.38 -1.22
CA VAL A 317 17.10 10.96 0.14
C VAL A 317 16.52 11.98 1.10
N GLU A 318 15.70 11.51 2.05
CA GLU A 318 15.20 12.39 3.11
C GLU A 318 16.36 12.92 3.97
N PRO A 319 16.52 14.24 4.12
CA PRO A 319 17.58 14.80 4.96
C PRO A 319 17.36 14.44 6.43
N ARG A 320 18.47 14.35 7.19
CA ARG A 320 18.40 14.09 8.62
C ARG A 320 17.58 15.15 9.33
N GLN A 321 16.67 14.73 10.17
CA GLN A 321 15.92 15.60 11.08
C GLN A 321 16.80 16.02 12.27
N PHE A 322 16.73 17.29 12.68
CA PHE A 322 17.55 17.86 13.76
C PHE A 322 16.75 18.33 14.98
N ALA A 323 15.43 18.39 14.88
CA ALA A 323 14.55 18.84 15.95
C ALA A 323 13.22 18.09 15.92
N LEU A 324 12.53 18.05 17.04
CA LEU A 324 11.14 17.62 17.11
C LEU A 324 10.30 18.44 16.14
N LYS A 325 9.47 17.76 15.34
CA LYS A 325 8.44 18.37 14.50
C LYS A 325 7.07 18.06 15.09
N THR A 326 6.13 19.01 15.00
CA THR A 326 4.78 18.84 15.52
C THR A 326 3.75 19.42 14.56
N VAL A 327 2.59 18.76 14.46
CA VAL A 327 1.42 19.27 13.76
C VAL A 327 0.15 18.89 14.54
N SER A 328 -0.82 19.80 14.61
CA SER A 328 -2.10 19.54 15.25
C SER A 328 -3.26 20.00 14.37
N ILE A 329 -4.34 19.26 14.42
CA ILE A 329 -5.61 19.62 13.79
C ILE A 329 -6.62 19.93 14.89
N HIS A 330 -7.22 21.12 14.82
CA HIS A 330 -8.30 21.53 15.74
C HIS A 330 -9.64 21.22 15.09
N GLU A 331 -10.30 20.18 15.57
CA GLU A 331 -11.53 19.69 14.96
C GLU A 331 -12.39 18.94 15.97
N GLN A 332 -13.73 19.12 15.87
CA GLN A 332 -14.69 18.36 16.68
C GLN A 332 -14.78 16.92 16.19
N SER A 333 -13.87 16.07 16.66
CA SER A 333 -13.82 14.64 16.35
C SER A 333 -13.25 13.85 17.52
N GLN A 334 -13.10 12.53 17.34
CA GLN A 334 -12.40 11.71 18.33
C GLN A 334 -10.92 12.14 18.40
N PRO A 335 -10.39 12.45 19.59
CA PRO A 335 -8.98 12.74 19.77
C PRO A 335 -8.13 11.57 19.28
N LEU A 336 -6.97 11.88 18.71
CA LEU A 336 -6.01 10.90 18.21
C LEU A 336 -4.60 11.44 18.43
N TYR A 337 -3.68 10.54 18.74
CA TYR A 337 -2.25 10.83 18.81
C TYR A 337 -1.48 9.96 17.82
N LEU A 338 -0.55 10.57 17.10
CA LEU A 338 0.43 9.93 16.21
C LEU A 338 1.82 10.42 16.56
N GLU A 339 2.82 9.55 16.44
CA GLU A 339 4.22 9.95 16.39
C GLU A 339 5.02 9.00 15.49
N GLY A 340 6.11 9.47 14.93
CA GLY A 340 6.96 8.67 14.07
C GLY A 340 8.43 9.07 14.17
N TYR A 341 9.28 8.07 14.02
CA TYR A 341 10.73 8.20 14.07
C TYR A 341 11.32 7.63 12.78
N HIS A 342 12.12 8.42 12.06
CA HIS A 342 12.78 7.93 10.85
C HIS A 342 13.62 6.70 11.13
N ARG A 343 13.44 5.66 10.32
CA ARG A 343 14.21 4.41 10.34
C ARG A 343 14.71 4.08 8.94
N PRO A 344 15.79 3.31 8.79
CA PRO A 344 16.23 2.80 7.50
C PRO A 344 15.17 1.91 6.81
N SER A 345 15.39 1.64 5.52
CA SER A 345 14.55 0.72 4.72
C SER A 345 14.65 -0.74 5.19
N TYR A 346 13.82 -1.63 4.60
CA TYR A 346 13.85 -3.06 4.84
C TYR A 346 15.21 -3.74 4.51
N ARG A 347 16.10 -3.04 3.79
CA ARG A 347 17.46 -3.54 3.46
C ARG A 347 18.48 -3.34 4.60
N ASP A 348 18.09 -2.63 5.66
CA ASP A 348 18.98 -2.42 6.80
C ASP A 348 19.19 -3.73 7.58
N PRO A 349 20.42 -4.04 8.01
CA PRO A 349 20.70 -5.23 8.82
C PRO A 349 19.87 -5.33 10.11
N ASP A 350 19.43 -4.19 10.66
CA ASP A 350 18.61 -4.11 11.87
C ASP A 350 17.08 -4.27 11.57
N ASP A 351 16.65 -4.54 10.33
CA ASP A 351 15.23 -4.61 9.98
C ASP A 351 14.45 -5.57 10.88
N ALA A 352 14.94 -6.79 11.08
CA ALA A 352 14.34 -7.76 12.01
C ALA A 352 14.29 -7.28 13.46
N VAL A 353 15.18 -6.36 13.86
CA VAL A 353 15.17 -5.77 15.22
C VAL A 353 14.04 -4.74 15.34
N TYR A 354 13.80 -3.93 14.31
CA TYR A 354 12.66 -3.02 14.28
C TYR A 354 11.33 -3.78 14.31
N ASP A 355 11.26 -4.92 13.63
CA ASP A 355 10.08 -5.80 13.68
C ASP A 355 9.89 -6.42 15.07
N ALA A 356 10.98 -6.81 15.75
CA ALA A 356 10.93 -7.29 17.12
C ALA A 356 10.40 -6.23 18.09
N ILE A 357 10.84 -4.98 17.94
CA ILE A 357 10.36 -3.85 18.73
C ILE A 357 8.87 -3.63 18.50
N SER A 358 8.41 -3.66 17.24
CA SER A 358 7.01 -3.52 16.88
C SER A 358 6.13 -4.66 17.47
N ASP A 359 6.59 -5.92 17.38
CA ASP A 359 5.87 -7.08 17.93
C ASP A 359 5.72 -6.97 19.47
N ILE A 360 6.81 -6.70 20.17
CA ILE A 360 6.81 -6.60 21.64
C ILE A 360 5.91 -5.44 22.11
N LEU A 361 5.94 -4.32 21.42
CA LEU A 361 5.15 -3.15 21.79
C LEU A 361 3.66 -3.32 21.45
N SER A 362 3.31 -3.99 20.34
CA SER A 362 1.98 -3.82 19.74
C SER A 362 1.27 -5.11 19.34
N ASN A 363 1.93 -6.27 19.28
CA ASN A 363 1.29 -7.45 18.73
C ASN A 363 0.39 -8.17 19.74
N GLY A 364 -0.91 -7.85 19.67
CA GLY A 364 -1.97 -8.53 20.41
C GLY A 364 -2.07 -8.10 21.88
N ARG A 365 -2.93 -8.81 22.62
CA ARG A 365 -3.33 -8.43 24.01
C ARG A 365 -2.24 -8.56 25.07
N VAL A 366 -1.13 -9.19 24.76
CA VAL A 366 0.02 -9.34 25.66
C VAL A 366 1.14 -8.34 25.40
N SER A 367 1.01 -7.53 24.36
CA SER A 367 1.96 -6.47 24.02
C SER A 367 2.01 -5.39 25.09
N ARG A 368 3.12 -4.64 25.13
CA ARG A 368 3.36 -3.64 26.17
C ARG A 368 2.37 -2.48 26.10
N LEU A 369 2.11 -1.94 24.91
CA LEU A 369 1.17 -0.82 24.73
C LEU A 369 -0.25 -1.22 25.09
N TYR A 370 -0.73 -2.39 24.61
CA TYR A 370 -2.05 -2.86 24.99
C TYR A 370 -2.19 -3.05 26.49
N ARG A 371 -1.22 -3.73 27.12
CA ARG A 371 -1.26 -3.97 28.57
C ARG A 371 -1.23 -2.68 29.36
N SER A 372 -0.31 -1.76 29.00
CA SER A 372 -0.11 -0.52 29.73
C SER A 372 -1.27 0.47 29.53
N LEU A 373 -1.62 0.81 28.28
CA LEU A 373 -2.55 1.90 27.98
C LEU A 373 -4.02 1.43 27.96
N VAL A 374 -4.28 0.22 27.43
CA VAL A 374 -5.66 -0.23 27.19
C VAL A 374 -6.19 -1.03 28.38
N ARG A 375 -5.41 -1.99 28.92
CA ARG A 375 -5.87 -2.92 29.97
C ARG A 375 -5.71 -2.35 31.39
N ASP A 376 -4.50 -1.87 31.73
CA ASP A 376 -4.12 -1.54 33.10
C ASP A 376 -4.48 -0.10 33.46
N GLN A 377 -4.10 0.88 32.65
CA GLN A 377 -4.41 2.30 32.87
C GLN A 377 -5.80 2.69 32.36
N GLN A 378 -6.34 1.97 31.39
CA GLN A 378 -7.64 2.26 30.75
C GLN A 378 -7.76 3.71 30.23
N ILE A 379 -6.68 4.23 29.66
CA ILE A 379 -6.62 5.59 29.10
C ILE A 379 -6.80 5.61 27.57
N ALA A 380 -6.58 4.48 26.91
CA ALA A 380 -6.68 4.35 25.46
C ALA A 380 -7.68 3.26 25.05
N ALA A 381 -8.42 3.51 23.97
CA ALA A 381 -9.21 2.49 23.28
C ALA A 381 -8.32 1.57 22.45
N GLU A 382 -7.25 2.13 21.90
CA GLU A 382 -6.27 1.45 21.06
C GLU A 382 -4.91 2.14 21.15
N ALA A 383 -3.82 1.39 21.14
CA ALA A 383 -2.45 1.91 21.08
C ALA A 383 -1.55 0.88 20.40
N GLU A 384 -0.88 1.30 19.33
CA GLU A 384 0.01 0.44 18.53
C GLU A 384 1.26 1.18 18.06
N GLY A 385 2.31 0.41 17.76
CA GLY A 385 3.52 0.86 17.09
C GLY A 385 3.81 -0.04 15.90
N VAL A 386 4.05 0.57 14.75
CA VAL A 386 4.24 -0.10 13.46
C VAL A 386 5.60 0.27 12.88
N SER A 387 6.36 -0.75 12.49
CA SER A 387 7.63 -0.57 11.79
C SER A 387 7.38 -0.42 10.27
N GLY A 388 7.95 0.61 9.63
CA GLY A 388 7.91 0.77 8.18
C GLY A 388 6.67 1.50 7.64
N TYR A 389 6.29 2.63 8.23
CA TYR A 389 5.24 3.53 7.72
C TYR A 389 5.87 4.74 7.01
N PRO A 390 5.29 5.29 5.95
CA PRO A 390 4.16 4.79 5.17
C PRO A 390 4.56 3.72 4.14
N GLY A 391 5.83 3.54 3.86
CA GLY A 391 6.43 2.52 3.00
C GLY A 391 7.72 1.97 3.61
N GLN A 392 8.32 0.97 2.94
CA GLN A 392 9.49 0.26 3.45
C GLN A 392 10.66 0.14 2.43
N LYS A 393 10.38 0.37 1.14
CA LYS A 393 11.41 0.30 0.08
C LYS A 393 12.52 1.33 0.31
N TYR A 394 12.15 2.49 0.80
CA TYR A 394 13.03 3.59 1.19
C TYR A 394 12.99 3.81 2.70
N PRO A 395 13.86 4.66 3.28
CA PRO A 395 13.79 4.99 4.70
C PRO A 395 12.40 5.49 5.10
N GLY A 396 11.75 4.71 5.97
CA GLY A 396 10.40 4.96 6.46
C GLY A 396 10.39 5.49 7.89
N LEU A 397 9.24 5.35 8.57
CA LEU A 397 9.07 5.68 9.98
C LEU A 397 8.79 4.41 10.79
N PHE A 398 9.26 4.38 12.01
CA PHE A 398 8.62 3.62 13.06
C PHE A 398 7.54 4.54 13.65
N ALA A 399 6.27 4.20 13.41
CA ALA A 399 5.14 5.05 13.77
C ALA A 399 4.34 4.46 14.93
N PHE A 400 3.88 5.31 15.83
CA PHE A 400 2.94 4.96 16.88
C PHE A 400 1.64 5.72 16.68
N PHE A 401 0.53 5.09 17.06
CA PHE A 401 -0.74 5.77 17.19
C PHE A 401 -1.46 5.34 18.47
N ALA A 402 -2.28 6.22 19.01
CA ALA A 402 -3.15 5.92 20.12
C ALA A 402 -4.45 6.73 20.07
N VAL A 403 -5.53 6.07 20.44
CA VAL A 403 -6.87 6.64 20.49
C VAL A 403 -7.25 6.81 21.96
N PRO A 404 -7.27 8.06 22.51
CA PRO A 404 -7.67 8.30 23.87
C PRO A 404 -9.12 7.86 24.16
N LEU A 405 -9.38 7.33 25.33
CA LEU A 405 -10.75 7.16 25.85
C LEU A 405 -11.34 8.52 26.25
N PRO A 406 -12.69 8.64 26.34
CA PRO A 406 -13.33 9.87 26.83
C PRO A 406 -12.76 10.33 28.18
N GLY A 407 -12.38 11.59 28.25
CA GLY A 407 -11.74 12.19 29.43
C GLY A 407 -10.22 12.15 29.45
N HIS A 408 -9.60 11.49 28.46
CA HIS A 408 -8.15 11.45 28.28
C HIS A 408 -7.69 12.23 27.04
N THR A 409 -6.43 12.61 27.02
CA THR A 409 -5.85 13.55 26.07
C THR A 409 -4.77 12.90 25.19
N PRO A 410 -4.48 13.45 23.99
CA PRO A 410 -3.33 13.04 23.19
C PRO A 410 -1.98 13.14 23.94
N ALA A 411 -1.84 14.12 24.83
CA ALA A 411 -0.62 14.28 25.64
C ALA A 411 -0.42 13.11 26.62
N GLU A 412 -1.48 12.60 27.24
CA GLU A 412 -1.40 11.41 28.10
C GLU A 412 -0.99 10.17 27.28
N MET A 413 -1.46 10.04 26.01
CA MET A 413 -1.04 8.97 25.10
C MET A 413 0.45 9.04 24.82
N ARG A 414 0.95 10.23 24.44
CA ARG A 414 2.38 10.48 24.26
C ARG A 414 3.19 10.02 25.46
N ASP A 415 2.85 10.53 26.63
CA ASP A 415 3.60 10.26 27.85
C ASP A 415 3.60 8.77 28.24
N ALA A 416 2.49 8.07 27.98
CA ALA A 416 2.37 6.65 28.22
C ALA A 416 3.18 5.82 27.22
N ILE A 417 3.17 6.17 25.91
CA ILE A 417 3.99 5.54 24.89
C ILE A 417 5.48 5.74 25.20
N HIS A 418 5.88 6.97 25.52
CA HIS A 418 7.27 7.29 25.86
C HIS A 418 7.78 6.49 27.07
N LYS A 419 6.95 6.23 28.08
CA LYS A 419 7.30 5.34 29.20
C LYS A 419 7.61 3.92 28.75
N GLU A 420 6.87 3.38 27.80
CA GLU A 420 7.15 2.04 27.27
C GLU A 420 8.42 2.03 26.38
N ILE A 421 8.64 3.09 25.59
CA ILE A 421 9.87 3.29 24.82
C ILE A 421 11.09 3.37 25.77
N ASP A 422 11.00 4.15 26.85
CA ASP A 422 12.10 4.31 27.81
C ASP A 422 12.45 3.00 28.51
N LYS A 423 11.49 2.11 28.76
CA LYS A 423 11.76 0.75 29.26
C LYS A 423 12.62 -0.05 28.27
N LEU A 424 12.36 0.07 26.94
CA LEU A 424 13.20 -0.59 25.92
C LEU A 424 14.62 -0.02 25.85
N LYS A 425 14.80 1.26 26.18
CA LYS A 425 16.10 1.94 26.15
C LYS A 425 16.94 1.65 27.38
N THR A 426 16.32 1.45 28.52
CA THR A 426 16.98 1.36 29.82
C THR A 426 17.14 -0.06 30.34
N ALA A 427 16.31 -1.00 29.91
CA ALA A 427 16.34 -2.39 30.35
C ALA A 427 16.21 -3.35 29.17
N ASP A 428 16.74 -4.54 29.33
CA ASP A 428 16.52 -5.62 28.36
C ASP A 428 15.07 -6.10 28.41
N VAL A 429 14.54 -6.51 27.26
CA VAL A 429 13.27 -7.23 27.17
C VAL A 429 13.40 -8.60 27.86
N SER A 430 12.28 -9.19 28.29
CA SER A 430 12.32 -10.52 28.89
C SER A 430 12.63 -11.62 27.86
N ASP A 431 13.05 -12.80 28.33
CA ASP A 431 13.25 -13.95 27.44
C ASP A 431 11.95 -14.39 26.81
N GLU A 432 10.83 -14.29 27.54
CA GLU A 432 9.51 -14.62 27.07
C GLU A 432 9.06 -13.68 25.95
N GLU A 433 9.29 -12.37 26.07
CA GLU A 433 8.94 -11.41 25.03
C GLU A 433 9.71 -11.68 23.73
N LEU A 434 11.02 -11.87 23.83
CA LEU A 434 11.85 -12.17 22.66
C LEU A 434 11.50 -13.53 22.03
N GLN A 435 11.27 -14.57 22.85
CA GLN A 435 10.88 -15.87 22.34
C GLN A 435 9.48 -15.85 21.71
N MET A 436 8.56 -15.06 22.26
CA MET A 436 7.23 -14.88 21.72
C MET A 436 7.28 -14.24 20.33
N TYR A 437 8.08 -13.20 20.14
CA TYR A 437 8.32 -12.59 18.81
C TYR A 437 8.81 -13.64 17.81
N LYS A 438 9.89 -14.37 18.15
CA LYS A 438 10.46 -15.41 17.25
C LYS A 438 9.45 -16.49 16.90
N THR A 439 8.66 -16.93 17.85
CA THR A 439 7.62 -17.97 17.66
C THR A 439 6.47 -17.46 16.80
N ARG A 440 6.01 -16.22 17.03
CA ARG A 440 4.93 -15.61 16.24
C ARG A 440 5.37 -15.41 14.80
N THR A 441 6.52 -14.82 14.55
CA THR A 441 7.03 -14.59 13.19
C THR A 441 7.12 -15.90 12.41
N ARG A 442 7.61 -16.97 13.06
CA ARG A 442 7.64 -18.31 12.44
C ARG A 442 6.23 -18.86 12.17
N ALA A 443 5.30 -18.70 13.11
CA ALA A 443 3.92 -19.14 12.93
C ALA A 443 3.19 -18.34 11.84
N ASP A 444 3.44 -17.03 11.74
CA ASP A 444 2.86 -16.17 10.71
C ASP A 444 3.37 -16.55 9.33
N LEU A 445 4.67 -16.81 9.19
CA LEU A 445 5.22 -17.34 7.94
C LEU A 445 4.55 -18.68 7.57
N LEU A 446 4.49 -19.63 8.49
CA LEU A 446 3.85 -20.93 8.22
C LEU A 446 2.39 -20.78 7.80
N ARG A 447 1.65 -19.84 8.38
CA ARG A 447 0.26 -19.55 7.98
C ARG A 447 0.18 -18.98 6.56
N SER A 448 1.04 -18.01 6.23
CA SER A 448 1.09 -17.46 4.86
C SER A 448 1.46 -18.52 3.81
N LEU A 449 2.32 -19.48 4.18
CA LEU A 449 2.67 -20.59 3.30
C LEU A 449 1.54 -21.62 3.13
N ASN A 450 0.53 -21.65 3.99
CA ASN A 450 -0.59 -22.59 3.91
C ASN A 450 -1.74 -22.10 3.01
N ASP A 451 -1.79 -20.83 2.71
CA ASP A 451 -2.75 -20.21 1.81
C ASP A 451 -2.11 -19.93 0.43
N ASN A 452 -2.82 -20.25 -0.66
CA ASN A 452 -2.28 -20.06 -2.02
C ASN A 452 -2.06 -18.58 -2.33
N GLN A 453 -3.02 -17.71 -1.96
CA GLN A 453 -2.91 -16.27 -2.21
C GLN A 453 -1.79 -15.65 -1.35
N GLY A 454 -1.72 -16.01 -0.07
CA GLY A 454 -0.67 -15.53 0.83
C GLY A 454 0.73 -15.92 0.35
N LEU A 455 0.88 -17.16 -0.14
CA LEU A 455 2.15 -17.62 -0.71
C LEU A 455 2.49 -16.93 -2.03
N ALA A 456 1.50 -16.73 -2.93
CA ALA A 456 1.71 -15.98 -4.17
C ALA A 456 2.18 -14.55 -3.90
N ASN A 457 1.53 -13.87 -2.97
CA ASN A 457 1.93 -12.52 -2.54
C ASN A 457 3.36 -12.50 -2.00
N ALA A 458 3.69 -13.40 -1.07
CA ALA A 458 5.02 -13.47 -0.47
C ALA A 458 6.12 -13.77 -1.52
N LEU A 459 5.90 -14.73 -2.41
CA LEU A 459 6.88 -15.07 -3.45
C LEU A 459 7.12 -13.90 -4.40
N ALA A 460 6.07 -13.22 -4.86
CA ALA A 460 6.19 -12.07 -5.75
C ALA A 460 6.88 -10.89 -5.06
N GLU A 461 6.49 -10.59 -3.82
CA GLU A 461 7.06 -9.51 -3.01
C GLU A 461 8.55 -9.72 -2.75
N TYR A 462 8.94 -10.89 -2.23
CA TYR A 462 10.34 -11.17 -1.90
C TYR A 462 11.22 -11.24 -3.15
N GLN A 463 10.72 -11.81 -4.24
CA GLN A 463 11.41 -11.78 -5.53
C GLN A 463 11.65 -10.35 -6.01
N THR A 464 10.66 -9.48 -5.89
CA THR A 464 10.79 -8.07 -6.33
C THR A 464 11.72 -7.28 -5.42
N ARG A 465 11.58 -7.39 -4.10
CA ARG A 465 12.32 -6.59 -3.12
C ARG A 465 13.78 -6.99 -3.01
N TYR A 466 14.09 -8.29 -3.09
CA TYR A 466 15.42 -8.83 -2.84
C TYR A 466 16.07 -9.46 -4.07
N GLY A 467 15.33 -9.66 -5.14
CA GLY A 467 15.80 -10.37 -6.34
C GLY A 467 15.80 -11.91 -6.18
N ASP A 468 15.42 -12.41 -5.01
CA ASP A 468 15.33 -13.84 -4.70
C ASP A 468 14.20 -14.12 -3.71
N TRP A 469 13.20 -14.88 -4.13
CA TRP A 469 12.09 -15.29 -3.28
C TRP A 469 12.53 -16.13 -2.05
N ARG A 470 13.73 -16.72 -2.07
CA ARG A 470 14.28 -17.50 -0.94
C ARG A 470 14.52 -16.67 0.29
N GLU A 471 14.67 -15.36 0.13
CA GLU A 471 14.77 -14.40 1.24
C GLU A 471 13.59 -14.47 2.22
N LEU A 472 12.41 -14.94 1.75
CA LEU A 472 11.25 -15.24 2.60
C LEU A 472 11.60 -16.22 3.74
N PHE A 473 12.47 -17.19 3.49
CA PHE A 473 12.90 -18.19 4.47
C PHE A 473 14.14 -17.71 5.24
N LEU A 474 15.07 -17.03 4.57
CA LEU A 474 16.27 -16.48 5.18
C LEU A 474 15.97 -15.39 6.22
N GLN A 475 14.82 -14.74 6.10
CA GLN A 475 14.35 -13.79 7.10
C GLN A 475 14.18 -14.45 8.48
N LEU A 476 13.76 -15.71 8.57
CA LEU A 476 13.68 -16.43 9.85
C LEU A 476 15.03 -16.56 10.53
N GLU A 477 16.11 -16.75 9.76
CA GLU A 477 17.46 -16.79 10.32
C GLU A 477 17.90 -15.44 10.90
N ARG A 478 17.48 -14.33 10.28
CA ARG A 478 17.71 -12.97 10.80
C ARG A 478 16.93 -12.76 12.10
N VAL A 479 15.66 -13.18 12.13
CA VAL A 479 14.80 -13.14 13.32
C VAL A 479 15.42 -13.94 14.48
N ASP A 480 15.93 -15.15 14.20
CA ASP A 480 16.55 -16.00 15.23
C ASP A 480 17.83 -15.37 15.83
N LYS A 481 18.55 -14.56 15.07
CA LYS A 481 19.76 -13.85 15.50
C LYS A 481 19.47 -12.59 16.35
N VAL A 482 18.25 -12.08 16.37
CA VAL A 482 17.88 -10.90 17.17
C VAL A 482 18.14 -11.18 18.65
N THR A 483 18.83 -10.26 19.32
CA THR A 483 19.15 -10.31 20.74
C THR A 483 18.49 -9.18 21.52
N LYS A 484 18.38 -9.36 22.85
CA LYS A 484 17.88 -8.29 23.76
C LYS A 484 18.74 -7.03 23.67
N ALA A 485 20.07 -7.20 23.54
CA ALA A 485 21.00 -6.10 23.38
C ALA A 485 20.79 -5.32 22.08
N ASP A 486 20.42 -6.00 20.98
CA ASP A 486 20.09 -5.34 19.73
C ASP A 486 18.82 -4.49 19.85
N ILE A 487 17.78 -5.01 20.50
CA ILE A 487 16.54 -4.28 20.77
C ILE A 487 16.84 -3.00 21.54
N ARG A 488 17.61 -3.09 22.63
CA ARG A 488 18.02 -1.92 23.42
C ARG A 488 18.89 -0.95 22.62
N ARG A 489 19.85 -1.43 21.85
CA ARG A 489 20.74 -0.62 21.00
C ARG A 489 19.93 0.15 19.95
N VAL A 490 19.05 -0.52 19.22
CA VAL A 490 18.22 0.09 18.17
C VAL A 490 17.21 1.07 18.77
N SER A 491 16.59 0.74 19.91
CA SER A 491 15.69 1.65 20.62
C SER A 491 16.39 2.96 21.01
N ASN A 492 17.62 2.89 21.50
CA ASN A 492 18.42 4.08 21.83
C ASN A 492 18.83 4.88 20.58
N LYS A 493 19.06 4.20 19.45
CA LYS A 493 19.45 4.83 18.17
C LYS A 493 18.29 5.59 17.53
N VAL A 494 17.10 5.01 17.53
CA VAL A 494 15.98 5.52 16.73
C VAL A 494 15.03 6.42 17.52
N PHE A 495 14.69 6.08 18.75
CA PHE A 495 13.71 6.82 19.56
C PHE A 495 14.36 8.00 20.29
N VAL A 496 14.81 8.97 19.53
CA VAL A 496 15.38 10.22 20.04
C VAL A 496 14.52 11.40 19.60
N GLU A 497 14.38 12.42 20.45
CA GLU A 497 13.50 13.56 20.23
C GLU A 497 13.77 14.26 18.89
N SER A 498 15.05 14.43 18.55
CA SER A 498 15.46 15.06 17.29
C SER A 498 15.08 14.27 16.02
N ASN A 499 14.63 13.03 16.17
CA ASN A 499 14.18 12.15 15.09
C ASN A 499 12.65 11.97 15.08
N CYS A 500 11.94 12.65 15.97
CA CYS A 500 10.51 12.48 16.22
C CYS A 500 9.68 13.52 15.47
N THR A 501 8.58 13.05 14.86
CA THR A 501 7.48 13.91 14.40
C THR A 501 6.22 13.49 15.14
N GLN A 502 5.50 14.43 15.72
CA GLN A 502 4.26 14.21 16.48
C GLN A 502 3.08 14.89 15.82
N ALA A 503 1.93 14.23 15.85
CA ALA A 503 0.69 14.78 15.30
C ALA A 503 -0.50 14.39 16.20
N TRP A 504 -1.49 15.28 16.32
CA TRP A 504 -2.69 14.97 17.09
C TRP A 504 -3.92 15.74 16.63
N ILE A 505 -5.08 15.18 16.93
CA ILE A 505 -6.35 15.89 16.80
C ILE A 505 -6.71 16.42 18.19
N ASP A 506 -6.90 17.76 18.26
CA ASP A 506 -7.32 18.46 19.46
C ASP A 506 -8.78 18.92 19.29
N ASN A 507 -9.63 18.56 20.24
CA ASN A 507 -11.03 19.00 20.28
C ASN A 507 -11.20 20.40 20.86
N ALA A 508 -10.13 21.04 21.33
CA ALA A 508 -10.19 22.43 21.77
C ALA A 508 -10.60 23.35 20.60
N PRO A 509 -11.40 24.39 20.85
CA PRO A 509 -11.68 25.37 19.81
C PRO A 509 -10.34 25.98 19.34
N PRO A 510 -10.20 26.25 18.03
CA PRO A 510 -8.98 26.86 17.52
C PRO A 510 -8.65 28.13 18.30
N PRO A 511 -7.37 28.42 18.55
CA PRO A 511 -6.98 29.67 19.22
C PRO A 511 -7.62 30.83 18.46
N SER A 512 -8.39 31.64 19.16
CA SER A 512 -9.07 32.78 18.55
C SER A 512 -8.02 33.62 17.82
N GLN A 513 -8.13 33.69 16.50
CA GLN A 513 -7.36 34.67 15.74
C GLN A 513 -7.80 36.02 16.28
N GLY A 514 -6.95 36.68 17.08
CA GLY A 514 -7.19 37.99 17.60
C GLY A 514 -7.47 38.94 16.42
N HIS A 515 -8.73 39.19 16.15
CA HIS A 515 -9.10 40.29 15.30
C HIS A 515 -8.58 41.53 16.02
N ALA A 516 -7.56 42.16 15.48
CA ALA A 516 -7.15 43.48 15.90
C ALA A 516 -8.42 44.33 15.92
N ALA A 517 -8.75 44.81 17.12
CA ALA A 517 -9.90 45.67 17.30
C ALA A 517 -9.78 46.84 16.29
N PRO A 518 -10.86 47.24 15.60
CA PRO A 518 -10.81 48.36 14.69
C PRO A 518 -10.38 49.62 15.49
N GLU A 519 -9.27 50.23 15.05
CA GLU A 519 -8.84 51.52 15.57
C GLU A 519 -10.02 52.50 15.51
N LYS A 520 -10.47 52.97 16.67
CA LYS A 520 -11.40 54.10 16.76
C LYS A 520 -10.73 55.31 16.11
N LYS A 521 -11.16 55.67 14.90
CA LYS A 521 -10.86 56.97 14.33
C LYS A 521 -11.38 58.02 15.31
N GLY A 522 -10.45 58.70 15.98
CA GLY A 522 -10.75 59.83 16.83
C GLY A 522 -11.36 60.95 15.99
N ASP A 523 -12.51 61.41 16.43
CA ASP A 523 -13.11 62.66 15.97
C ASP A 523 -12.14 63.81 16.26
N ALA A 524 -11.58 64.39 15.19
CA ALA A 524 -10.91 65.70 15.27
C ALA A 524 -11.96 66.79 15.05
N LYS A 525 -12.13 67.59 16.06
CA LYS A 525 -12.83 68.89 15.98
C LYS A 525 -12.05 69.90 15.15
#